data_2c47e61dc4b1764a52049fe1d3a4dbdb
#
_entry.id   2c47e61dc4b1764a52049fe1d3a4dbdb
#
_cell.length_a   1.000
_cell.length_b   1.000
_cell.length_c   1.000
_cell.angle_alpha   90.00
_cell.angle_beta   90.00
_cell.angle_gamma   90.00
#
_symmetry.space_group_name_H-M   'P 1'
#
loop_
_entity.id
_entity.type
_entity.pdbx_description
1 polymer ?
#
loop_
_entity_poly.entity_id
_entity_poly.type
_entity_poly.pdbx_seq_one_letter_code
_entity_poly.pdbx_strand_id
1 'polypeptide(L)'
;MMTKEELHKQLKELGLKKRMKILVHVSLSKIGYVDNGPDSLISVMKEIISDDGIIVMPAYNSYGEYKPNLSIVNEIFKNQCDTIRTNHVIASFAVWGNEKEKIGVNIEYTEEGLSFEAGERSPLAKLYDNNGWSLMIGTDYSTCTILHLAENRANWP
;
A
#
# COMPACT_ATOMS: atom_id res chain seq x y z
N MET A 1 -25.59 0.28 3.34
CA MET A 1 -24.67 -0.01 2.21
C MET A 1 -24.08 1.31 1.77
N MET A 2 -22.77 1.42 1.76
CA MET A 2 -22.06 2.65 1.35
C MET A 2 -21.95 2.71 -0.19
N THR A 3 -22.42 3.77 -0.80
CA THR A 3 -22.30 3.96 -2.25
C THR A 3 -20.89 4.42 -2.63
N LYS A 4 -20.56 4.36 -3.93
CA LYS A 4 -19.29 4.86 -4.45
C LYS A 4 -19.12 6.37 -4.19
N GLU A 5 -20.19 7.14 -4.32
CA GLU A 5 -20.23 8.60 -4.07
C GLU A 5 -20.00 8.93 -2.59
N GLU A 6 -20.63 8.18 -1.69
CA GLU A 6 -20.42 8.32 -0.25
C GLU A 6 -18.97 7.99 0.14
N LEU A 7 -18.42 6.90 -0.40
CA LEU A 7 -17.04 6.51 -0.19
C LEU A 7 -16.07 7.59 -0.70
N HIS A 8 -16.31 8.12 -1.90
CA HIS A 8 -15.52 9.20 -2.47
C HIS A 8 -15.55 10.45 -1.57
N LYS A 9 -16.73 10.83 -1.09
CA LYS A 9 -16.91 11.96 -0.17
C LYS A 9 -16.12 11.75 1.12
N GLN A 10 -16.28 10.58 1.77
CA GLN A 10 -15.61 10.26 3.04
C GLN A 10 -14.08 10.26 2.92
N LEU A 11 -13.53 9.68 1.84
CA LEU A 11 -12.07 9.68 1.62
C LEU A 11 -11.54 11.09 1.39
N LYS A 12 -12.27 11.96 0.73
CA LYS A 12 -11.91 13.38 0.59
C LYS A 12 -11.99 14.14 1.93
N GLU A 13 -13.01 13.91 2.72
CA GLU A 13 -13.15 14.49 4.06
C GLU A 13 -12.04 14.01 5.01
N LEU A 14 -11.58 12.77 4.87
CA LEU A 14 -10.41 12.22 5.57
C LEU A 14 -9.09 12.93 5.16
N GLY A 15 -9.09 13.66 4.06
CA GLY A 15 -7.94 14.43 3.58
C GLY A 15 -7.28 13.88 2.32
N LEU A 16 -7.83 12.83 1.71
CA LEU A 16 -7.29 12.30 0.47
C LEU A 16 -7.48 13.33 -0.66
N LYS A 17 -6.41 13.60 -1.39
CA LYS A 17 -6.42 14.62 -2.46
C LYS A 17 -5.47 14.26 -3.60
N LYS A 18 -5.63 14.96 -4.69
CA LYS A 18 -4.83 14.80 -5.91
C LYS A 18 -3.32 14.84 -5.64
N ARG A 19 -2.57 14.00 -6.32
CA ARG A 19 -1.10 13.88 -6.27
C ARG A 19 -0.52 13.35 -4.96
N MET A 20 -1.34 12.89 -4.04
CA MET A 20 -0.81 12.24 -2.84
C MET A 20 -0.09 10.94 -3.20
N LYS A 21 0.94 10.63 -2.42
CA LYS A 21 1.64 9.35 -2.43
C LYS A 21 1.26 8.64 -1.14
N ILE A 22 0.57 7.51 -1.25
CA ILE A 22 -0.01 6.84 -0.09
C ILE A 22 0.39 5.37 0.00
N LEU A 23 0.68 4.94 1.22
CA LEU A 23 0.72 3.53 1.62
C LEU A 23 -0.64 3.18 2.21
N VAL A 24 -1.32 2.20 1.65
CA VAL A 24 -2.68 1.83 2.06
C VAL A 24 -2.69 0.51 2.80
N HIS A 25 -3.26 0.52 4.00
CA HIS A 25 -3.66 -0.66 4.75
C HIS A 25 -5.18 -0.69 4.85
N VAL A 26 -5.79 -1.81 4.51
CA VAL A 26 -7.24 -1.89 4.45
C VAL A 26 -7.78 -3.20 5.00
N SER A 27 -8.86 -3.08 5.77
CA SER A 27 -9.73 -4.19 6.17
C SER A 27 -11.16 -3.87 5.78
N LEU A 28 -11.57 -4.31 4.58
CA LEU A 28 -12.87 -3.96 4.03
C LEU A 28 -14.03 -4.40 4.93
N SER A 29 -13.90 -5.55 5.60
CA SER A 29 -14.91 -6.06 6.54
C SER A 29 -15.17 -5.15 7.74
N LYS A 30 -14.24 -4.27 8.07
CA LYS A 30 -14.36 -3.34 9.21
C LYS A 30 -15.04 -2.02 8.87
N ILE A 31 -15.14 -1.67 7.59
CA ILE A 31 -15.82 -0.43 7.16
C ILE A 31 -17.27 -0.68 6.71
N GLY A 32 -17.73 -1.92 6.78
CA GLY A 32 -19.08 -2.30 6.38
C GLY A 32 -19.20 -2.65 4.90
N TYR A 33 -20.42 -2.75 4.43
CA TYR A 33 -20.70 -3.12 3.04
C TYR A 33 -20.57 -1.92 2.11
N VAL A 34 -19.65 -2.01 1.18
CA VAL A 34 -19.42 -1.04 0.11
C VAL A 34 -19.99 -1.60 -1.18
N ASP A 35 -20.74 -0.79 -1.91
CA ASP A 35 -21.27 -1.18 -3.22
C ASP A 35 -20.13 -1.51 -4.18
N ASN A 36 -20.24 -2.64 -4.90
CA ASN A 36 -19.17 -3.21 -5.73
C ASN A 36 -17.84 -3.46 -4.99
N GLY A 37 -17.85 -3.45 -3.66
CA GLY A 37 -16.77 -3.92 -2.78
C GLY A 37 -15.39 -3.33 -3.04
N PRO A 38 -14.36 -4.21 -3.19
CA PRO A 38 -12.98 -3.80 -3.36
C PRO A 38 -12.73 -2.93 -4.60
N ASP A 39 -13.44 -3.20 -5.70
CA ASP A 39 -13.26 -2.48 -6.97
C ASP A 39 -13.67 -1.02 -6.84
N SER A 40 -14.77 -0.73 -6.13
CA SER A 40 -15.16 0.65 -5.81
C SER A 40 -14.12 1.37 -4.97
N LEU A 41 -13.57 0.73 -3.95
CA LEU A 41 -12.55 1.34 -3.11
C LEU A 41 -11.28 1.68 -3.90
N ILE A 42 -10.79 0.75 -4.70
CA ILE A 42 -9.62 0.96 -5.55
C ILE A 42 -9.87 2.07 -6.57
N SER A 43 -11.01 2.01 -7.26
CA SER A 43 -11.40 3.01 -8.26
C SER A 43 -11.48 4.41 -7.66
N VAL A 44 -12.14 4.56 -6.51
CA VAL A 44 -12.29 5.85 -5.83
C VAL A 44 -10.94 6.42 -5.38
N MET A 45 -10.05 5.60 -4.82
CA MET A 45 -8.71 6.06 -4.47
C MET A 45 -7.94 6.56 -5.71
N LYS A 46 -7.96 5.80 -6.81
CA LYS A 46 -7.34 6.21 -8.08
C LYS A 46 -7.94 7.50 -8.64
N GLU A 47 -9.25 7.64 -8.62
CA GLU A 47 -9.96 8.85 -9.07
C GLU A 47 -9.56 10.10 -8.27
N ILE A 48 -9.49 9.99 -6.93
CA ILE A 48 -9.13 11.13 -6.08
C ILE A 48 -7.67 11.52 -6.24
N ILE A 49 -6.77 10.53 -6.22
CA ILE A 49 -5.31 10.76 -6.27
C ILE A 49 -4.85 11.16 -7.66
N SER A 50 -5.50 10.67 -8.69
CA SER A 50 -5.10 10.75 -10.10
C SER A 50 -3.75 10.11 -10.41
N ASP A 51 -3.47 9.90 -11.67
CA ASP A 51 -2.25 9.21 -12.16
C ASP A 51 -0.94 9.90 -11.76
N ASP A 52 -0.99 11.18 -11.42
CA ASP A 52 0.16 11.95 -10.91
C ASP A 52 0.50 11.65 -9.44
N GLY A 53 -0.34 10.87 -8.76
CA GLY A 53 -0.06 10.38 -7.42
C GLY A 53 0.46 8.94 -7.42
N ILE A 54 0.61 8.37 -6.23
CA ILE A 54 1.09 7.00 -6.06
C ILE A 54 0.23 6.28 -5.02
N ILE A 55 -0.17 5.06 -5.33
CA ILE A 55 -0.76 4.14 -4.36
C ILE A 55 0.19 2.95 -4.19
N VAL A 56 0.58 2.68 -2.95
CA VAL A 56 1.38 1.52 -2.55
C VAL A 56 0.54 0.65 -1.63
N MET A 57 0.48 -0.64 -1.90
CA MET A 57 -0.21 -1.60 -1.03
C MET A 57 0.68 -2.82 -0.77
N PRO A 58 0.68 -3.41 0.43
CA PRO A 58 1.32 -4.70 0.68
C PRO A 58 0.82 -5.77 -0.30
N ALA A 59 1.75 -6.53 -0.86
CA ALA A 59 1.49 -7.61 -1.81
C ALA A 59 2.31 -8.86 -1.45
N TYR A 60 2.39 -9.15 -0.16
CA TYR A 60 3.26 -10.16 0.42
C TYR A 60 3.03 -11.56 -0.16
N ASN A 61 4.11 -12.34 -0.19
CA ASN A 61 4.10 -13.73 -0.62
C ASN A 61 4.03 -14.68 0.57
N SER A 62 3.48 -15.85 0.35
CA SER A 62 3.72 -16.98 1.24
C SER A 62 5.16 -17.47 1.10
N TYR A 63 5.80 -17.79 2.22
CA TYR A 63 7.15 -18.32 2.25
C TYR A 63 7.28 -19.34 3.39
N GLY A 64 7.57 -20.59 3.06
CA GLY A 64 7.54 -21.69 4.05
C GLY A 64 6.18 -21.76 4.74
N GLU A 65 6.20 -21.69 6.07
CA GLU A 65 4.98 -21.69 6.89
C GLU A 65 4.31 -20.31 6.98
N TYR A 66 5.00 -19.26 6.59
CA TYR A 66 4.46 -17.90 6.60
C TYR A 66 3.35 -17.74 5.56
N LYS A 67 2.18 -17.36 6.03
CA LYS A 67 0.99 -17.07 5.22
C LYS A 67 0.51 -15.66 5.52
N PRO A 68 0.73 -14.69 4.62
CA PRO A 68 0.27 -13.33 4.86
C PRO A 68 -1.26 -13.27 4.90
N ASN A 69 -1.78 -12.53 5.86
CA ASN A 69 -3.22 -12.25 5.96
C ASN A 69 -3.52 -10.90 5.31
N LEU A 70 -3.47 -10.85 3.99
CA LEU A 70 -3.83 -9.66 3.23
C LEU A 70 -5.32 -9.61 2.93
N SER A 71 -5.86 -8.39 2.81
CA SER A 71 -7.26 -8.22 2.44
C SER A 71 -7.49 -8.57 0.97
N ILE A 72 -8.74 -8.86 0.61
CA ILE A 72 -9.14 -9.06 -0.78
C ILE A 72 -8.84 -7.82 -1.66
N VAL A 73 -8.83 -6.63 -1.09
CA VAL A 73 -8.47 -5.39 -1.80
C VAL A 73 -7.01 -5.45 -2.27
N ASN A 74 -6.08 -5.91 -1.41
CA ASN A 74 -4.68 -6.09 -1.78
C ASN A 74 -4.52 -7.09 -2.93
N GLU A 75 -5.26 -8.22 -2.87
CA GLU A 75 -5.23 -9.26 -3.90
C GLU A 75 -5.72 -8.74 -5.25
N ILE A 76 -6.80 -7.98 -5.27
CA ILE A 76 -7.34 -7.39 -6.50
C ILE A 76 -6.39 -6.30 -7.01
N PHE A 77 -5.92 -5.41 -6.14
CA PHE A 77 -5.05 -4.30 -6.53
C PHE A 77 -3.73 -4.78 -7.18
N LYS A 78 -3.06 -5.76 -6.58
CA LYS A 78 -1.78 -6.27 -7.11
C LYS A 78 -1.89 -6.95 -8.48
N ASN A 79 -3.10 -7.42 -8.85
CA ASN A 79 -3.35 -8.11 -10.12
C ASN A 79 -3.89 -7.18 -11.22
N GLN A 80 -4.04 -5.88 -10.96
CA GLN A 80 -4.45 -4.94 -12.00
C GLN A 80 -3.34 -4.71 -13.02
N CYS A 81 -3.69 -4.58 -14.30
CA CYS A 81 -2.73 -4.46 -15.41
C CYS A 81 -1.88 -3.17 -15.38
N ASP A 82 -2.35 -2.12 -14.70
CA ASP A 82 -1.69 -0.83 -14.53
C ASP A 82 -0.86 -0.73 -13.24
N THR A 83 -0.77 -1.81 -12.48
CA THR A 83 -0.02 -1.93 -11.23
C THR A 83 1.25 -2.73 -11.47
N ILE A 84 2.37 -2.26 -10.92
CA ILE A 84 3.61 -3.06 -10.87
C ILE A 84 3.78 -3.66 -9.48
N ARG A 85 4.51 -4.76 -9.43
CA ARG A 85 4.84 -5.43 -8.17
C ARG A 85 6.34 -5.46 -7.96
N THR A 86 6.80 -5.16 -6.74
CA THR A 86 8.21 -5.32 -6.39
C THR A 86 8.57 -6.79 -6.28
N ASN A 87 9.84 -7.11 -6.45
CA ASN A 87 10.33 -8.49 -6.54
C ASN A 87 10.81 -9.09 -5.22
N HIS A 88 10.50 -8.48 -4.06
CA HIS A 88 10.89 -9.05 -2.77
C HIS A 88 10.24 -10.42 -2.53
N VAL A 89 11.01 -11.41 -2.02
CA VAL A 89 10.56 -12.80 -1.87
C VAL A 89 9.33 -12.90 -0.95
N ILE A 90 9.34 -12.21 0.19
CA ILE A 90 8.26 -12.24 1.17
C ILE A 90 7.42 -10.98 1.08
N ALA A 91 8.04 -9.83 1.20
CA ALA A 91 7.41 -8.55 1.45
C ALA A 91 7.42 -7.64 0.23
N SER A 92 6.87 -8.13 -0.84
CA SER A 92 6.61 -7.32 -2.02
C SER A 92 5.49 -6.30 -1.77
N PHE A 93 5.52 -5.24 -2.57
CA PHE A 93 4.49 -4.21 -2.62
C PHE A 93 3.94 -4.10 -4.05
N ALA A 94 2.67 -3.79 -4.17
CA ALA A 94 2.04 -3.39 -5.41
C ALA A 94 2.01 -1.86 -5.49
N VAL A 95 2.36 -1.29 -6.64
CA VAL A 95 2.49 0.16 -6.83
C VAL A 95 1.76 0.60 -8.09
N TRP A 96 0.95 1.64 -7.95
CA TRP A 96 0.20 2.26 -9.04
C TRP A 96 0.50 3.77 -9.12
N GLY A 97 0.41 4.33 -10.31
CA GLY A 97 0.62 5.73 -10.64
C GLY A 97 1.64 5.91 -11.77
N ASN A 98 1.73 7.10 -12.37
CA ASN A 98 2.65 7.37 -13.49
C ASN A 98 4.13 7.20 -13.11
N GLU A 99 4.49 7.46 -11.87
CA GLU A 99 5.86 7.32 -11.36
C GLU A 99 6.08 6.03 -10.56
N LYS A 100 5.25 5.01 -10.77
CA LYS A 100 5.30 3.74 -10.02
C LYS A 100 6.67 3.06 -10.07
N GLU A 101 7.40 3.16 -11.19
CA GLU A 101 8.74 2.58 -11.34
C GLU A 101 9.75 3.23 -10.39
N LYS A 102 9.63 4.52 -10.10
CA LYS A 102 10.51 5.21 -9.15
C LYS A 102 10.38 4.65 -7.73
N ILE A 103 9.20 4.17 -7.38
CA ILE A 103 8.91 3.59 -6.07
C ILE A 103 9.16 2.08 -6.06
N GLY A 104 8.72 1.38 -7.12
CA GLY A 104 8.60 -0.08 -7.16
C GLY A 104 9.74 -0.84 -7.84
N VAL A 105 10.60 -0.18 -8.63
CA VAL A 105 11.68 -0.85 -9.39
C VAL A 105 13.04 -0.66 -8.72
N ASN A 106 13.94 -1.66 -8.91
CA ASN A 106 15.33 -1.70 -8.43
C ASN A 106 15.52 -1.91 -6.92
N ILE A 107 14.73 -2.79 -6.35
CA ILE A 107 15.12 -3.42 -5.09
C ILE A 107 16.04 -4.60 -5.49
N GLU A 108 17.33 -4.32 -5.59
CA GLU A 108 18.30 -5.42 -5.68
C GLU A 108 18.23 -6.23 -4.38
N TYR A 109 17.99 -7.51 -4.55
CA TYR A 109 18.06 -8.49 -3.49
C TYR A 109 19.51 -8.59 -3.01
N THR A 110 19.81 -8.09 -1.84
CA THR A 110 21.04 -8.46 -1.14
C THR A 110 20.69 -9.42 -0.02
N GLU A 111 21.43 -10.52 0.09
CA GLU A 111 21.26 -11.54 1.13
C GLU A 111 21.33 -10.97 2.57
N GLU A 112 21.87 -9.78 2.72
CA GLU A 112 21.90 -9.03 3.99
C GLU A 112 20.54 -8.49 4.43
N GLY A 113 19.52 -8.59 3.60
CA GLY A 113 18.21 -7.95 3.80
C GLY A 113 17.07 -8.90 4.00
N LEU A 114 17.22 -9.96 4.79
CA LEU A 114 16.08 -10.63 5.43
C LEU A 114 15.51 -9.80 6.60
N SER A 115 16.15 -8.67 6.93
CA SER A 115 15.49 -7.66 7.75
C SER A 115 14.35 -7.08 6.94
N PHE A 116 13.16 -7.44 7.30
CA PHE A 116 11.91 -7.01 6.75
C PHE A 116 11.99 -5.67 5.99
N GLU A 117 12.04 -5.70 4.63
CA GLU A 117 11.38 -4.82 3.68
C GLU A 117 11.50 -3.31 3.84
N ALA A 118 12.06 -2.85 4.92
CA ALA A 118 12.08 -1.46 5.32
C ALA A 118 13.48 -0.85 5.28
N GLY A 119 14.40 -1.44 4.53
CA GLY A 119 15.71 -0.84 4.26
C GLY A 119 15.60 0.41 3.40
N GLU A 120 16.70 1.16 3.29
CA GLU A 120 16.76 2.45 2.59
C GLU A 120 16.42 2.38 1.08
N ARG A 121 16.44 1.19 0.49
CA ARG A 121 16.05 0.95 -0.91
C ARG A 121 14.60 0.45 -1.07
N SER A 122 13.90 0.27 0.04
CA SER A 122 12.52 -0.24 0.03
C SER A 122 11.52 0.76 -0.55
N PRO A 123 10.36 0.31 -1.04
CA PRO A 123 9.25 1.19 -1.38
C PRO A 123 8.82 2.10 -0.23
N LEU A 124 8.95 1.63 1.02
CA LEU A 124 8.60 2.41 2.22
C LEU A 124 9.54 3.60 2.41
N ALA A 125 10.86 3.40 2.27
CA ALA A 125 11.83 4.49 2.33
C ALA A 125 11.60 5.50 1.22
N LYS A 126 11.44 5.03 -0.02
CA LYS A 126 11.16 5.90 -1.16
C LYS A 126 9.86 6.69 -1.00
N LEU A 127 8.82 6.06 -0.45
CA LEU A 127 7.56 6.74 -0.17
C LEU A 127 7.72 7.82 0.89
N TYR A 128 8.40 7.51 2.00
CA TYR A 128 8.69 8.44 3.07
C TYR A 128 9.50 9.65 2.56
N ASP A 129 10.59 9.41 1.83
CA ASP A 129 11.48 10.46 1.30
C ASP A 129 10.79 11.34 0.24
N ASN A 130 9.67 10.88 -0.30
CA ASN A 130 8.80 11.63 -1.20
C ASN A 130 7.55 12.22 -0.53
N ASN A 131 7.58 12.45 0.78
CA ASN A 131 6.47 12.99 1.57
C ASN A 131 5.18 12.15 1.45
N GLY A 132 5.34 10.83 1.49
CA GLY A 132 4.22 9.91 1.46
C GLY A 132 3.42 9.88 2.76
N TRP A 133 2.20 9.40 2.66
CA TRP A 133 1.24 9.29 3.75
C TRP A 133 0.86 7.83 3.97
N SER A 134 0.53 7.47 5.19
CA SER A 134 -0.08 6.17 5.49
C SER A 134 -1.59 6.34 5.64
N LEU A 135 -2.36 5.61 4.84
CA LEU A 135 -3.82 5.59 4.87
C LEU A 135 -4.29 4.27 5.49
N MET A 136 -4.97 4.37 6.62
CA MET A 136 -5.48 3.22 7.37
C MET A 136 -7.00 3.17 7.23
N ILE A 137 -7.53 2.15 6.56
CA ILE A 137 -8.97 1.98 6.31
C ILE A 137 -9.45 0.73 7.04
N GLY A 138 -10.20 0.90 8.12
CA GLY A 138 -10.68 -0.21 8.94
C GLY A 138 -9.57 -1.03 9.61
N THR A 139 -8.37 -0.47 9.71
CA THR A 139 -7.21 -1.07 10.38
C THR A 139 -6.65 -0.09 11.42
N ASP A 140 -5.71 -0.58 12.22
CA ASP A 140 -5.01 0.22 13.22
C ASP A 140 -3.48 0.09 13.07
N TYR A 141 -2.75 0.67 13.98
CA TYR A 141 -1.28 0.70 13.95
C TYR A 141 -0.63 -0.69 13.96
N SER A 142 -1.32 -1.74 14.39
CA SER A 142 -0.80 -3.11 14.38
C SER A 142 -0.50 -3.64 12.97
N THR A 143 -1.09 -3.00 11.94
CA THR A 143 -0.86 -3.35 10.52
C THR A 143 -0.01 -2.32 9.78
N CYS A 144 0.51 -1.30 10.47
CA CYS A 144 1.17 -0.15 9.86
C CYS A 144 2.64 -0.47 9.50
N THR A 145 2.88 -0.99 8.30
CA THR A 145 4.21 -1.46 7.88
C THR A 145 5.27 -0.35 7.78
N ILE A 146 4.89 0.92 7.67
CA ILE A 146 5.88 2.02 7.66
C ILE A 146 6.65 2.12 8.98
N LEU A 147 6.13 1.55 10.06
CA LEU A 147 6.83 1.50 11.36
C LEU A 147 8.13 0.70 11.28
N HIS A 148 8.19 -0.34 10.43
CA HIS A 148 9.42 -1.10 10.21
C HIS A 148 10.55 -0.24 9.61
N LEU A 149 10.22 0.77 8.82
CA LEU A 149 11.22 1.74 8.35
C LEU A 149 11.79 2.56 9.52
N ALA A 150 10.93 2.98 10.44
CA ALA A 150 11.37 3.71 11.63
C ALA A 150 12.24 2.83 12.54
N GLU A 151 11.85 1.58 12.75
CA GLU A 151 12.63 0.59 13.50
C GLU A 151 14.01 0.38 12.89
N ASN A 152 14.09 0.19 11.56
CA ASN A 152 15.36 0.07 10.85
C ASN A 152 16.24 1.31 10.97
N ARG A 153 15.68 2.50 10.78
CA ARG A 153 16.43 3.77 10.89
C ARG A 153 16.88 4.07 12.32
N ALA A 154 16.15 3.60 13.31
CA ALA A 154 16.49 3.73 14.72
C ALA A 154 17.50 2.66 15.21
N ASN A 155 17.90 1.73 14.35
CA ASN A 155 18.67 0.53 14.74
C ASN A 155 18.01 -0.21 15.92
N TRP A 156 16.69 -0.31 15.90
CA TRP A 156 15.93 -1.02 16.92
C TRP A 156 16.28 -2.52 16.86
N PRO A 157 16.60 -3.16 18.02
CA PRO A 157 17.01 -4.56 18.05
C PRO A 157 15.88 -5.54 17.72
#